data_3ba2d049fd0fe51ae4cded0bdb4ac644
#
_entry.id   3ba2d049fd0fe51ae4cded0bdb4ac644
#
_cell.length_a   1.000
_cell.length_b   1.000
_cell.length_c   1.000
_cell.angle_alpha   90.00
_cell.angle_beta   90.00
_cell.angle_gamma   90.00
#
_symmetry.space_group_name_H-M   'P 1'
#
loop_
_entity.id
_entity.type
_entity.pdbx_description
1 polymer ?
#
loop_
_entity_poly.entity_id
_entity_poly.type
_entity_poly.pdbx_seq_one_letter_code
_entity_poly.pdbx_strand_id
1 'polypeptide(L)'
;MDGADLLPKAHRGSRPCQGRVRARVLAVAAFGFALSAPGQADDAAWPVAGEQGLVRYVIVPADHVRDRAAYARQIERLCAQRPTCFVNFYANPGGAPLAVPLPAAIEAEATAVYRRSGKQQAERFLWSCRLQQGTDPCF
;
A
#
# COMPACT_ATOMS: atom_id res chain seq x y z
N MET A 1 -11.04 44.32 45.12
CA MET A 1 -9.85 43.84 45.83
C MET A 1 -8.98 43.26 44.73
N ASP A 2 -8.25 44.18 44.07
CA ASP A 2 -6.86 44.55 44.32
C ASP A 2 -5.96 43.37 44.08
N GLY A 3 -4.97 43.41 43.24
CA GLY A 3 -4.19 44.40 42.61
C GLY A 3 -3.21 43.69 41.68
N ALA A 4 -2.87 44.44 40.73
CA ALA A 4 -1.58 45.05 40.45
C ALA A 4 -0.57 44.09 39.78
N ASP A 5 -0.32 44.31 38.50
CA ASP A 5 0.77 45.12 37.98
C ASP A 5 2.18 44.63 38.39
N LEU A 6 2.96 44.26 37.38
CA LEU A 6 4.36 44.66 37.27
C LEU A 6 5.05 44.10 36.05
N LEU A 7 5.06 44.85 34.95
CA LEU A 7 6.20 44.83 34.01
C LEU A 7 7.37 45.56 34.69
N PRO A 8 8.59 45.16 34.46
CA PRO A 8 9.50 46.04 33.72
C PRO A 8 10.52 45.31 32.82
N LYS A 9 10.83 45.89 31.79
CA LYS A 9 11.92 46.84 31.44
C LYS A 9 12.96 46.25 30.49
N ALA A 10 12.99 46.89 29.38
CA ALA A 10 13.99 46.75 28.34
C ALA A 10 15.42 47.02 28.85
N HIS A 11 16.36 46.25 28.36
CA HIS A 11 17.74 46.70 28.32
C HIS A 11 18.28 46.68 26.89
N ARG A 12 18.65 47.87 26.53
CA ARG A 12 19.29 48.33 25.30
C ARG A 12 20.84 48.21 25.45
N GLY A 13 21.53 47.90 24.37
CA GLY A 13 22.97 48.15 24.23
C GLY A 13 23.80 46.89 24.06
N SER A 14 24.54 46.61 23.02
CA SER A 14 25.56 47.41 22.38
C SER A 14 26.08 46.67 21.16
N ARG A 15 26.27 47.36 20.04
CA ARG A 15 27.22 47.00 18.98
C ARG A 15 28.58 47.54 19.39
N PRO A 16 29.75 47.26 18.79
CA PRO A 16 30.09 46.53 17.57
C PRO A 16 31.38 45.66 17.72
N CYS A 17 31.70 44.87 16.73
CA CYS A 17 33.07 44.76 16.23
C CYS A 17 33.08 44.03 14.86
N GLN A 18 33.40 44.82 13.86
CA GLN A 18 33.74 44.33 12.52
C GLN A 18 35.11 43.65 12.58
N GLY A 19 35.14 42.36 12.33
CA GLY A 19 36.36 41.62 12.03
C GLY A 19 36.29 41.13 10.57
N ARG A 20 37.02 41.84 9.70
CA ARG A 20 37.29 41.36 8.33
C ARG A 20 38.18 40.13 8.43
N VAL A 21 37.61 38.97 8.16
CA VAL A 21 38.39 37.77 7.88
C VAL A 21 38.18 37.38 6.42
N ARG A 22 39.31 37.38 5.73
CA ARG A 22 39.45 37.10 4.31
C ARG A 22 38.92 35.68 4.01
N ALA A 23 37.92 35.61 3.13
CA ALA A 23 37.40 34.40 2.60
C ALA A 23 38.47 33.64 1.79
N ARG A 24 38.85 32.46 2.25
CA ARG A 24 39.41 31.43 1.39
C ARG A 24 38.25 30.55 0.95
N VAL A 25 37.90 30.72 -0.31
CA VAL A 25 36.93 29.87 -0.99
C VAL A 25 37.56 28.49 -1.16
N LEU A 26 37.20 27.56 -0.30
CA LEU A 26 37.39 26.13 -0.55
C LEU A 26 36.14 25.64 -1.26
N ALA A 27 36.29 25.39 -2.56
CA ALA A 27 35.26 24.71 -3.36
C ALA A 27 35.13 23.26 -2.86
N VAL A 28 34.13 23.01 -2.04
CA VAL A 28 33.71 21.64 -1.68
C VAL A 28 32.83 21.18 -2.82
N ALA A 29 33.36 20.29 -3.66
CA ALA A 29 32.61 19.54 -4.64
C ALA A 29 31.61 18.64 -3.87
N ALA A 30 30.35 19.06 -3.81
CA ALA A 30 29.26 18.23 -3.32
C ALA A 30 28.99 17.11 -4.35
N PHE A 31 29.55 15.94 -4.10
CA PHE A 31 29.13 14.71 -4.76
C PHE A 31 27.68 14.43 -4.29
N GLY A 32 26.74 14.84 -5.10
CA GLY A 32 25.33 14.47 -4.92
C GLY A 32 25.17 12.97 -5.11
N PHE A 33 25.09 12.23 -4.01
CA PHE A 33 24.53 10.88 -4.02
C PHE A 33 23.06 11.00 -4.39
N ALA A 34 22.73 10.73 -5.64
CA ALA A 34 21.35 10.48 -6.04
C ALA A 34 20.91 9.20 -5.31
N LEU A 35 20.19 9.37 -4.21
CA LEU A 35 19.41 8.29 -3.61
C LEU A 35 18.32 7.93 -4.63
N SER A 36 18.59 6.92 -5.46
CA SER A 36 17.56 6.27 -6.25
C SER A 36 16.57 5.65 -5.26
N ALA A 37 15.39 6.28 -5.12
CA ALA A 37 14.29 5.68 -4.39
C ALA A 37 14.00 4.31 -5.04
N PRO A 38 13.83 3.23 -4.24
CA PRO A 38 13.40 1.96 -4.79
C PRO A 38 12.06 2.21 -5.50
N GLY A 39 12.03 1.89 -6.79
CA GLY A 39 10.85 2.09 -7.62
C GLY A 39 9.66 1.39 -7.00
N GLN A 40 8.59 2.13 -6.77
CA GLN A 40 7.27 1.59 -6.43
C GLN A 40 6.68 0.93 -7.69
N ALA A 41 7.26 -0.22 -8.09
CA ALA A 41 6.84 -0.94 -9.29
C ALA A 41 5.55 -1.77 -9.08
N ASP A 42 5.03 -1.89 -7.83
CA ASP A 42 4.02 -2.90 -7.49
C ASP A 42 2.64 -2.37 -7.11
N ASP A 43 2.35 -1.12 -7.42
CA ASP A 43 1.07 -0.52 -7.04
C ASP A 43 0.02 -0.52 -8.17
N ALA A 44 0.26 -1.27 -9.24
CA ALA A 44 -0.69 -1.43 -10.33
C ALA A 44 -1.94 -2.20 -9.88
N ALA A 45 -3.11 -1.77 -10.35
CA ALA A 45 -4.35 -2.52 -10.13
C ALA A 45 -4.29 -3.86 -10.86
N TRP A 46 -4.60 -4.94 -10.16
CA TRP A 46 -4.66 -6.26 -10.79
C TRP A 46 -5.85 -6.37 -11.73
N PRO A 47 -5.73 -7.09 -12.84
CA PRO A 47 -6.81 -7.27 -13.79
C PRO A 47 -8.04 -7.92 -13.14
N VAL A 48 -9.20 -7.32 -13.35
CA VAL A 48 -10.50 -7.91 -13.00
C VAL A 48 -11.03 -8.63 -14.22
N ALA A 49 -11.10 -9.96 -14.17
CA ALA A 49 -11.64 -10.77 -15.27
C ALA A 49 -13.14 -10.56 -15.45
N GLY A 50 -13.85 -10.21 -14.37
CA GLY A 50 -15.27 -9.90 -14.38
C GLY A 50 -15.92 -10.02 -13.01
N GLU A 51 -17.24 -9.89 -12.99
CA GLU A 51 -18.06 -9.99 -11.78
C GLU A 51 -19.23 -10.94 -12.03
N GLN A 52 -19.58 -11.72 -11.01
CA GLN A 52 -20.79 -12.53 -11.02
C GLN A 52 -21.53 -12.35 -9.68
N GLY A 53 -22.66 -11.68 -9.73
CA GLY A 53 -23.37 -11.26 -8.53
C GLY A 53 -22.54 -10.30 -7.69
N LEU A 54 -22.21 -10.69 -6.47
CA LEU A 54 -21.38 -9.88 -5.56
C LEU A 54 -19.87 -10.24 -5.62
N VAL A 55 -19.50 -11.25 -6.39
CA VAL A 55 -18.16 -11.78 -6.44
C VAL A 55 -17.38 -11.20 -7.62
N ARG A 56 -16.20 -10.66 -7.35
CA ARG A 56 -15.23 -10.25 -8.36
C ARG A 56 -14.18 -11.32 -8.56
N TYR A 57 -13.80 -11.51 -9.81
CA TYR A 57 -12.73 -12.43 -10.21
C TYR A 57 -11.50 -11.62 -10.61
N VAL A 58 -10.43 -11.76 -9.84
CA VAL A 58 -9.20 -10.96 -9.99
C VAL A 58 -8.04 -11.87 -10.37
N ILE A 59 -7.27 -11.44 -11.34
CA ILE A 59 -6.08 -12.18 -11.79
C ILE A 59 -4.85 -11.62 -11.11
N VAL A 60 -4.14 -12.50 -10.41
CA VAL A 60 -2.94 -12.20 -9.66
C VAL A 60 -1.73 -12.35 -10.55
N PRO A 61 -0.84 -11.34 -10.63
CA PRO A 61 0.45 -11.49 -11.31
C PRO A 61 1.28 -12.61 -10.68
N ALA A 62 2.05 -13.32 -11.49
CA ALA A 62 2.76 -14.53 -11.07
C ALA A 62 3.72 -14.32 -9.90
N ASP A 63 4.36 -13.17 -9.84
CA ASP A 63 5.30 -12.74 -8.79
C ASP A 63 4.62 -12.40 -7.47
N HIS A 64 3.30 -12.15 -7.46
CA HIS A 64 2.52 -11.80 -6.28
C HIS A 64 1.66 -12.94 -5.72
N VAL A 65 1.68 -14.12 -6.32
CA VAL A 65 0.79 -15.25 -5.95
C VAL A 65 0.89 -15.63 -4.46
N ARG A 66 2.01 -15.34 -3.80
CA ARG A 66 2.24 -15.61 -2.38
C ARG A 66 2.45 -14.35 -1.52
N ASP A 67 2.33 -13.17 -2.10
CA ASP A 67 2.56 -11.89 -1.41
C ASP A 67 1.30 -11.39 -0.71
N ARG A 68 1.12 -11.75 0.57
CA ARG A 68 -0.03 -11.34 1.38
C ARG A 68 -0.23 -9.82 1.44
N ALA A 69 0.86 -9.05 1.42
CA ALA A 69 0.79 -7.59 1.46
C ALA A 69 0.24 -7.02 0.15
N ALA A 70 0.62 -7.59 -0.99
CA ALA A 70 0.06 -7.20 -2.29
C ALA A 70 -1.45 -7.47 -2.35
N TYR A 71 -1.91 -8.64 -1.87
CA TYR A 71 -3.36 -8.91 -1.77
C TYR A 71 -4.07 -7.89 -0.89
N ALA A 72 -3.51 -7.51 0.26
CA ALA A 72 -4.11 -6.52 1.14
C ALA A 72 -4.31 -5.18 0.44
N ARG A 73 -3.29 -4.68 -0.27
CA ARG A 73 -3.38 -3.44 -1.07
C ARG A 73 -4.46 -3.52 -2.14
N GLN A 74 -4.57 -4.65 -2.85
CA GLN A 74 -5.60 -4.84 -3.88
C GLN A 74 -7.01 -4.93 -3.28
N ILE A 75 -7.18 -5.62 -2.15
CA ILE A 75 -8.44 -5.70 -1.43
C ILE A 75 -8.89 -4.31 -0.97
N GLU A 76 -7.99 -3.53 -0.38
CA GLU A 76 -8.29 -2.17 0.04
C GLU A 76 -8.81 -1.34 -1.14
N ARG A 77 -8.12 -1.39 -2.27
CA ARG A 77 -8.49 -0.68 -3.51
C ARG A 77 -9.84 -1.12 -4.06
N LEU A 78 -10.07 -2.44 -4.14
CA LEU A 78 -11.30 -3.01 -4.71
C LEU A 78 -12.53 -2.82 -3.81
N CYS A 79 -12.32 -2.80 -2.49
CA CYS A 79 -13.38 -2.85 -1.49
C CYS A 79 -13.57 -1.56 -0.70
N ALA A 80 -12.79 -0.49 -0.94
CA ALA A 80 -12.74 0.75 -0.16
C ALA A 80 -14.11 1.33 0.17
N GLN A 81 -15.04 1.34 -0.79
CA GLN A 81 -16.35 1.97 -0.67
C GLN A 81 -17.50 0.96 -0.58
N ARG A 82 -17.22 -0.30 -0.26
CA ARG A 82 -18.21 -1.37 -0.28
C ARG A 82 -18.33 -2.02 1.09
N PRO A 83 -19.46 -1.92 1.77
CA PRO A 83 -19.68 -2.61 3.05
C PRO A 83 -19.70 -4.14 2.90
N THR A 84 -20.12 -4.63 1.72
CA THR A 84 -20.04 -6.04 1.34
C THR A 84 -19.12 -6.16 0.12
N CYS A 85 -18.09 -7.00 0.23
CA CYS A 85 -17.11 -7.17 -0.82
C CYS A 85 -16.59 -8.59 -0.83
N PHE A 86 -16.81 -9.30 -1.95
CA PHE A 86 -16.36 -10.66 -2.18
C PHE A 86 -15.41 -10.69 -3.35
N VAL A 87 -14.21 -11.21 -3.14
CA VAL A 87 -13.20 -11.31 -4.19
C VAL A 87 -12.64 -12.73 -4.22
N ASN A 88 -12.58 -13.30 -5.40
CA ASN A 88 -11.85 -14.52 -5.68
C ASN A 88 -10.62 -14.17 -6.50
N PHE A 89 -9.48 -14.66 -6.07
CA PHE A 89 -8.21 -14.43 -6.71
C PHE A 89 -7.71 -15.70 -7.40
N TYR A 90 -7.23 -15.55 -8.63
CA TYR A 90 -6.74 -16.63 -9.47
C TYR A 90 -5.42 -16.26 -10.12
N ALA A 91 -4.52 -17.20 -10.30
CA ALA A 91 -3.42 -17.04 -11.22
C ALA A 91 -3.88 -17.40 -12.65
N ASN A 92 -3.11 -16.94 -13.65
CA ASN A 92 -3.34 -17.30 -15.04
C ASN A 92 -2.01 -17.60 -15.75
N PRO A 93 -1.27 -18.64 -15.32
CA PRO A 93 0.06 -18.93 -15.85
C PRO A 93 0.03 -19.33 -17.34
N GLY A 94 -1.08 -19.88 -17.80
CA GLY A 94 -1.29 -20.28 -19.19
C GLY A 94 -1.76 -19.15 -20.12
N GLY A 95 -2.00 -17.94 -19.59
CA GLY A 95 -2.49 -16.81 -20.39
C GLY A 95 -3.85 -17.05 -21.04
N ALA A 96 -4.73 -17.85 -20.41
CA ALA A 96 -6.07 -18.10 -20.93
C ALA A 96 -6.88 -16.78 -21.06
N PRO A 97 -7.75 -16.68 -22.07
CA PRO A 97 -8.58 -15.48 -22.23
C PRO A 97 -9.43 -15.21 -20.99
N LEU A 98 -9.50 -13.93 -20.58
CA LEU A 98 -10.32 -13.53 -19.44
C LEU A 98 -11.79 -13.42 -19.88
N ALA A 99 -12.64 -14.21 -19.27
CA ALA A 99 -14.09 -14.24 -19.54
C ALA A 99 -14.84 -14.66 -18.26
N VAL A 100 -16.12 -14.36 -18.20
CA VAL A 100 -17.01 -14.85 -17.15
C VAL A 100 -18.19 -15.58 -17.82
N PRO A 101 -18.42 -16.84 -17.48
CA PRO A 101 -17.75 -17.66 -16.46
C PRO A 101 -16.25 -17.88 -16.78
N LEU A 102 -15.44 -18.04 -15.73
CA LEU A 102 -14.00 -18.24 -15.91
C LEU A 102 -13.71 -19.54 -16.67
N PRO A 103 -12.72 -19.56 -17.56
CA PRO A 103 -12.23 -20.80 -18.15
C PRO A 103 -11.69 -21.75 -17.07
N ALA A 104 -11.91 -23.05 -17.25
CA ALA A 104 -11.47 -24.09 -16.31
C ALA A 104 -9.96 -24.02 -16.00
N ALA A 105 -9.14 -23.59 -16.96
CA ALA A 105 -7.70 -23.39 -16.79
C ALA A 105 -7.38 -22.29 -15.74
N ILE A 106 -8.24 -21.27 -15.60
CA ILE A 106 -8.09 -20.23 -14.58
C ILE A 106 -8.73 -20.69 -13.27
N GLU A 107 -9.89 -21.33 -13.31
CA GLU A 107 -10.57 -21.82 -12.10
C GLU A 107 -9.72 -22.79 -11.30
N ALA A 108 -8.94 -23.64 -11.96
CA ALA A 108 -7.98 -24.57 -11.34
C ALA A 108 -6.82 -23.85 -10.62
N GLU A 109 -6.61 -22.57 -10.92
CA GLU A 109 -5.49 -21.77 -10.42
C GLU A 109 -5.92 -20.79 -9.31
N ALA A 110 -6.92 -21.16 -8.50
CA ALA A 110 -7.35 -20.36 -7.36
C ALA A 110 -6.20 -20.14 -6.38
N THR A 111 -6.01 -18.88 -5.93
CA THR A 111 -4.93 -18.49 -5.02
C THR A 111 -5.45 -18.06 -3.65
N ALA A 112 -6.50 -17.24 -3.61
CA ALA A 112 -7.08 -16.76 -2.37
C ALA A 112 -8.55 -16.38 -2.57
N VAL A 113 -9.26 -16.28 -1.45
CA VAL A 113 -10.59 -15.66 -1.39
C VAL A 113 -10.65 -14.61 -0.30
N TYR A 114 -11.36 -13.54 -0.55
CA TYR A 114 -11.68 -12.53 0.43
C TYR A 114 -13.18 -12.34 0.53
N ARG A 115 -13.68 -12.26 1.75
CA ARG A 115 -15.10 -12.08 2.08
C ARG A 115 -15.23 -11.01 3.16
N ARG A 116 -15.95 -9.93 2.87
CA ARG A 116 -16.36 -8.95 3.87
C ARG A 116 -17.86 -8.76 3.79
N SER A 117 -18.54 -8.87 4.93
CA SER A 117 -19.98 -8.67 5.08
C SER A 117 -20.25 -7.58 6.11
N GLY A 118 -20.76 -6.44 5.67
CA GLY A 118 -21.17 -5.35 6.56
C GLY A 118 -22.32 -5.73 7.49
N LYS A 119 -23.22 -6.60 7.04
CA LYS A 119 -24.34 -7.09 7.87
C LYS A 119 -23.86 -7.95 9.04
N GLN A 120 -22.88 -8.80 8.78
CA GLN A 120 -22.37 -9.75 9.79
C GLN A 120 -21.18 -9.19 10.56
N GLN A 121 -20.69 -8.00 10.23
CA GLN A 121 -19.48 -7.40 10.79
C GLN A 121 -18.30 -8.37 10.72
N ALA A 122 -18.24 -9.16 9.65
CA ALA A 122 -17.27 -10.23 9.48
C ALA A 122 -16.37 -9.97 8.27
N GLU A 123 -15.08 -10.25 8.47
CA GLU A 123 -14.07 -10.17 7.42
C GLU A 123 -13.19 -11.41 7.47
N ARG A 124 -12.91 -12.01 6.32
CA ARG A 124 -12.11 -13.22 6.21
C ARG A 124 -11.29 -13.19 4.93
N PHE A 125 -10.01 -13.55 5.04
CA PHE A 125 -9.13 -13.89 3.94
C PHE A 125 -8.65 -15.32 4.11
N LEU A 126 -8.75 -16.13 3.07
CA LEU A 126 -8.26 -17.51 3.07
C LEU A 126 -7.38 -17.75 1.85
N TRP A 127 -6.28 -18.45 2.07
CA TRP A 127 -5.47 -18.99 0.99
C TRP A 127 -6.10 -20.25 0.40
N SER A 128 -5.86 -20.50 -0.87
CA SER A 128 -6.09 -21.83 -1.44
C SER A 128 -5.13 -22.84 -0.82
N CYS A 129 -5.66 -24.01 -0.42
CA CYS A 129 -4.84 -25.11 0.13
C CYS A 129 -3.73 -25.55 -0.85
N ARG A 130 -3.93 -25.35 -2.12
CA ARG A 130 -2.96 -25.60 -3.17
C ARG A 130 -1.63 -24.86 -2.95
N LEU A 131 -1.67 -23.67 -2.36
CA LEU A 131 -0.48 -22.84 -2.13
C LEU A 131 0.30 -23.22 -0.87
N GLN A 132 -0.29 -23.98 0.05
CA GLN A 132 0.33 -24.41 1.32
C GLN A 132 0.94 -23.24 2.10
N GLN A 133 0.19 -22.14 2.26
CA GLN A 133 0.61 -20.94 2.98
C GLN A 133 0.26 -21.06 4.46
N GLY A 134 1.27 -21.40 5.29
CA GLY A 134 1.11 -21.46 6.75
C GLY A 134 0.25 -22.62 7.24
N THR A 135 -0.18 -22.52 8.49
CA THR A 135 -1.04 -23.50 9.20
C THR A 135 -2.49 -23.02 9.34
N ASP A 136 -2.80 -21.84 8.83
CA ASP A 136 -4.15 -21.27 8.90
C ASP A 136 -5.14 -22.07 8.04
N PRO A 137 -6.44 -22.01 8.37
CA PRO A 137 -7.48 -22.62 7.54
C PRO A 137 -7.39 -22.14 6.10
N CYS A 138 -7.43 -23.08 5.16
CA CYS A 138 -7.44 -22.82 3.72
C CYS A 138 -8.74 -23.33 3.09
N PHE A 139 -9.00 -23.06 1.80
CA PHE A 139 -10.18 -23.52 1.05
C PHE A 139 -9.78 -24.35 -0.17
#